data_cf188825126f55bc29a06e836ac2a6be
#
_entry.id   cf188825126f55bc29a06e836ac2a6be
#
_cell.length_a   1.000
_cell.length_b   1.000
_cell.length_c   1.000
_cell.angle_alpha   90.00
_cell.angle_beta   90.00
_cell.angle_gamma   90.00
#
_symmetry.space_group_name_H-M   'P 1'
#
loop_
_entity.id
_entity.type
_entity.pdbx_description
1 polymer ?
#
loop_
_entity_poly.entity_id
_entity_poly.type
_entity_poly.pdbx_seq_one_letter_code
_entity_poly.pdbx_strand_id
1 'polypeptide(L)'
;MCIRDSFTPGSSIQSENFKKMLLTLVDDMRVILIKLADRLHNMRTLDSMSRKGQLKISSETIYVYSPLAHRLGLYSIKSELDDLYLKYTDKRSFNYISNKLRDTKYSRDKFIKSFIRPINKKLKDLDLKFKILGRPKSIFSINNKIKNQDRSFEDIYDLFAIRIILDVNLEEEKTVCWQAYSVVTDFYHPNSDRLKDWISTPKANGYESLHTTVMSSIGKWVEVQIRSKRMDDIAEKGFAAHWKYKEKLKGDSRFDDWISSIRDLVSQKNYSPQEFLDDFRGNLYNEEVFVFTPNGDLKTLPINSTVLDFAYSIHTEVGSKCTGAIIDKVLVPLTQILKSGDQVNIITSTKQKPSEDWINKVVTSKAKSSIKSSLIRQRKNLSTQGKALIKRKFKKLKLEFDENISKVASYFHYKSVIE
;
A
#
# COMPACT_ATOMS: atom_id res chain seq x y z
N MET A 1 27.09 0.43 2.82
CA MET A 1 26.75 -0.86 2.17
C MET A 1 25.23 -0.93 2.12
N CYS A 2 24.64 -0.62 0.98
CA CYS A 2 23.18 -0.53 0.80
C CYS A 2 22.55 -1.90 0.96
N ILE A 3 21.59 -2.03 1.88
CA ILE A 3 20.80 -3.25 2.13
C ILE A 3 19.99 -3.70 0.87
N ARG A 4 19.93 -2.86 -0.16
CA ARG A 4 19.36 -3.22 -1.47
C ARG A 4 20.04 -4.41 -2.16
N ASP A 5 21.34 -4.63 -1.89
CA ASP A 5 22.13 -5.65 -2.60
C ASP A 5 22.12 -7.03 -1.91
N SER A 6 21.55 -7.16 -0.72
CA SER A 6 21.47 -8.44 0.00
C SER A 6 20.26 -9.30 -0.36
N PHE A 7 19.31 -8.78 -1.11
CA PHE A 7 18.27 -9.56 -1.79
C PHE A 7 18.84 -10.01 -3.12
N THR A 8 19.81 -10.94 -3.09
CA THR A 8 20.30 -11.54 -4.31
C THR A 8 19.15 -12.19 -5.05
N PRO A 9 18.98 -11.90 -6.37
CA PRO A 9 17.94 -12.50 -7.21
C PRO A 9 18.23 -13.97 -7.54
N GLY A 10 18.80 -14.71 -6.62
CA GLY A 10 19.31 -16.06 -6.86
C GLY A 10 18.36 -17.20 -6.50
N SER A 11 17.14 -16.93 -6.09
CA SER A 11 16.22 -18.03 -5.83
C SER A 11 14.88 -17.83 -6.53
N SER A 12 14.82 -18.28 -7.79
CA SER A 12 13.55 -18.56 -8.48
C SER A 12 12.62 -19.41 -7.59
N ILE A 13 13.18 -20.29 -6.77
CA ILE A 13 12.50 -21.12 -5.77
C ILE A 13 11.81 -20.31 -4.67
N GLN A 14 12.41 -19.23 -4.15
CA GLN A 14 11.77 -18.42 -3.10
C GLN A 14 10.61 -17.60 -3.66
N SER A 15 10.77 -17.03 -4.83
CA SER A 15 9.71 -16.30 -5.53
C SER A 15 8.57 -17.21 -5.93
N GLU A 16 8.86 -18.45 -6.31
CA GLU A 16 7.86 -19.47 -6.66
C GLU A 16 7.10 -19.95 -5.42
N ASN A 17 7.78 -20.19 -4.30
CA ASN A 17 7.15 -20.53 -3.03
C ASN A 17 6.27 -19.39 -2.52
N PHE A 18 6.70 -18.15 -2.72
CA PHE A 18 5.91 -16.98 -2.37
C PHE A 18 4.66 -16.85 -3.28
N LYS A 19 4.81 -17.07 -4.58
CA LYS A 19 3.68 -17.12 -5.52
C LYS A 19 2.67 -18.21 -5.14
N LYS A 20 3.14 -19.41 -4.77
CA LYS A 20 2.29 -20.49 -4.25
C LYS A 20 1.60 -20.13 -2.95
N MET A 21 2.29 -19.46 -2.04
CA MET A 21 1.70 -18.95 -0.80
C MET A 21 0.60 -17.94 -1.08
N LEU A 22 0.79 -17.04 -2.04
CA LEU A 22 -0.22 -16.06 -2.43
C LEU A 22 -1.41 -16.71 -3.15
N LEU A 23 -1.23 -17.78 -3.89
CA LEU A 23 -2.32 -18.57 -4.48
C LEU A 23 -3.23 -19.16 -3.38
N THR A 24 -2.64 -19.76 -2.34
CA THR A 24 -3.42 -20.27 -1.21
C THR A 24 -4.12 -19.16 -0.42
N LEU A 25 -3.60 -17.92 -0.46
CA LEU A 25 -4.19 -16.72 0.12
C LEU A 25 -5.52 -16.34 -0.55
N VAL A 26 -5.55 -16.49 -1.87
CA VAL A 26 -6.75 -16.20 -2.68
C VAL A 26 -7.89 -17.17 -2.36
N ASP A 27 -7.54 -18.40 -1.99
CA ASP A 27 -8.52 -19.45 -1.67
C ASP A 27 -8.99 -19.39 -0.21
N ASP A 28 -8.08 -19.12 0.73
CA ASP A 28 -8.43 -19.02 2.16
C ASP A 28 -7.51 -18.05 2.93
N MET A 29 -8.08 -16.94 3.31
CA MET A 29 -7.43 -15.88 4.11
C MET A 29 -6.87 -16.35 5.47
N ARG A 30 -7.44 -17.40 6.07
CA ARG A 30 -6.99 -17.92 7.37
C ARG A 30 -5.56 -18.42 7.28
N VAL A 31 -5.15 -18.92 6.12
CA VAL A 31 -3.77 -19.37 5.87
C VAL A 31 -2.76 -18.25 6.11
N ILE A 32 -3.09 -16.99 5.75
CA ILE A 32 -2.19 -15.86 6.00
C ILE A 32 -2.05 -15.57 7.48
N LEU A 33 -3.16 -15.59 8.23
CA LEU A 33 -3.13 -15.34 9.67
C LEU A 33 -2.22 -16.36 10.37
N ILE A 34 -2.29 -17.63 9.97
CA ILE A 34 -1.42 -18.69 10.46
C ILE A 34 0.05 -18.39 10.07
N LYS A 35 0.30 -18.02 8.82
CA LYS A 35 1.65 -17.69 8.34
C LYS A 35 2.25 -16.46 9.01
N LEU A 36 1.43 -15.44 9.30
CA LEU A 36 1.88 -14.26 10.05
C LEU A 36 2.19 -14.61 11.50
N ALA A 37 1.38 -15.47 12.15
CA ALA A 37 1.63 -15.95 13.51
C ALA A 37 2.92 -16.78 13.58
N ASP A 38 3.13 -17.72 12.63
CA ASP A 38 4.36 -18.48 12.49
C ASP A 38 5.57 -17.56 12.29
N ARG A 39 5.48 -16.60 11.37
CA ARG A 39 6.56 -15.64 11.12
C ARG A 39 6.88 -14.79 12.34
N LEU A 40 5.87 -14.33 13.07
CA LEU A 40 6.07 -13.58 14.31
C LEU A 40 6.76 -14.41 15.37
N HIS A 41 6.34 -15.68 15.55
CA HIS A 41 7.01 -16.61 16.45
C HIS A 41 8.47 -16.82 16.07
N ASN A 42 8.74 -17.07 14.77
CA ASN A 42 10.09 -17.26 14.26
C ASN A 42 10.97 -16.01 14.48
N MET A 43 10.42 -14.82 14.29
CA MET A 43 11.15 -13.56 14.55
C MET A 43 11.45 -13.37 16.05
N ARG A 44 10.57 -13.78 16.96
CA ARG A 44 10.79 -13.71 18.40
C ARG A 44 11.89 -14.66 18.88
N THR A 45 12.07 -15.79 18.20
CA THR A 45 13.03 -16.86 18.56
C THR A 45 14.28 -16.87 17.66
N LEU A 46 14.50 -15.82 16.88
CA LEU A 46 15.54 -15.77 15.85
C LEU A 46 16.97 -15.71 16.43
N ASP A 47 17.12 -15.43 17.72
CA ASP A 47 18.42 -15.42 18.41
C ASP A 47 19.13 -16.78 18.35
N SER A 48 18.42 -17.90 18.19
CA SER A 48 18.96 -19.26 18.07
C SER A 48 19.61 -19.57 16.70
N MET A 49 19.42 -18.70 15.71
CA MET A 49 19.90 -18.92 14.35
C MET A 49 21.25 -18.25 14.08
N SER A 50 21.97 -18.76 13.08
CA SER A 50 23.19 -18.13 12.59
C SER A 50 22.92 -16.71 12.06
N ARG A 51 23.93 -15.83 12.09
CA ARG A 51 23.80 -14.44 11.61
C ARG A 51 23.26 -14.33 10.19
N LYS A 52 23.70 -15.21 9.29
CA LYS A 52 23.23 -15.27 7.91
C LYS A 52 21.74 -15.63 7.85
N GLY A 53 21.30 -16.58 8.68
CA GLY A 53 19.89 -16.96 8.82
C GLY A 53 19.04 -15.81 9.36
N GLN A 54 19.52 -15.14 10.42
CA GLN A 54 18.85 -13.96 11.00
C GLN A 54 18.60 -12.87 9.95
N LEU A 55 19.62 -12.50 9.18
CA LEU A 55 19.50 -11.47 8.15
C LEU A 55 18.55 -11.88 7.01
N LYS A 56 18.60 -13.14 6.59
CA LYS A 56 17.70 -13.66 5.54
C LYS A 56 16.25 -13.57 5.98
N ILE A 57 15.91 -14.13 7.15
CA ILE A 57 14.54 -14.16 7.67
C ILE A 57 14.03 -12.74 7.95
N SER A 58 14.90 -11.87 8.50
CA SER A 58 14.58 -10.47 8.74
C SER A 58 14.25 -9.73 7.44
N SER A 59 15.03 -9.96 6.38
CA SER A 59 14.78 -9.36 5.07
C SER A 59 13.46 -9.82 4.46
N GLU A 60 13.17 -11.12 4.51
CA GLU A 60 11.87 -11.64 4.07
C GLU A 60 10.72 -11.02 4.87
N THR A 61 10.91 -10.84 6.16
CA THR A 61 9.89 -10.27 7.05
C THR A 61 9.54 -8.83 6.70
N ILE A 62 10.55 -7.96 6.55
CA ILE A 62 10.28 -6.54 6.24
C ILE A 62 9.76 -6.34 4.82
N TYR A 63 10.16 -7.18 3.87
CA TYR A 63 9.77 -7.01 2.47
C TYR A 63 8.46 -7.69 2.09
N VAL A 64 8.00 -8.68 2.87
CA VAL A 64 6.82 -9.50 2.53
C VAL A 64 5.78 -9.46 3.66
N TYR A 65 6.16 -9.93 4.85
CA TYR A 65 5.19 -10.19 5.92
C TYR A 65 4.73 -8.91 6.62
N SER A 66 5.61 -7.93 6.84
CA SER A 66 5.24 -6.66 7.45
C SER A 66 4.26 -5.87 6.56
N PRO A 67 4.48 -5.71 5.23
CA PRO A 67 3.50 -5.12 4.33
C PRO A 67 2.18 -5.87 4.28
N LEU A 68 2.23 -7.19 4.29
CA LEU A 68 1.04 -8.04 4.30
C LEU A 68 0.22 -7.83 5.59
N ALA A 69 0.88 -7.81 6.75
CA ALA A 69 0.24 -7.47 8.02
C ALA A 69 -0.37 -6.07 8.01
N HIS A 70 0.31 -5.09 7.39
CA HIS A 70 -0.22 -3.73 7.20
C HIS A 70 -1.49 -3.73 6.34
N ARG A 71 -1.48 -4.41 5.19
CA ARG A 71 -2.64 -4.48 4.29
C ARG A 71 -3.85 -5.16 4.93
N LEU A 72 -3.60 -6.15 5.79
CA LEU A 72 -4.64 -6.83 6.56
C LEU A 72 -5.10 -6.05 7.80
N GLY A 73 -4.56 -4.85 8.04
CA GLY A 73 -4.90 -4.03 9.21
C GLY A 73 -4.34 -4.56 10.54
N LEU A 74 -3.45 -5.55 10.52
CA LEU A 74 -2.83 -6.16 11.70
C LEU A 74 -1.67 -5.30 12.21
N TYR A 75 -1.97 -4.07 12.64
CA TYR A 75 -0.95 -3.06 12.95
C TYR A 75 -0.07 -3.42 14.14
N SER A 76 -0.57 -4.17 15.14
CA SER A 76 0.22 -4.65 16.27
C SER A 76 1.27 -5.65 15.81
N ILE A 77 0.88 -6.63 14.99
CA ILE A 77 1.80 -7.62 14.39
C ILE A 77 2.83 -6.93 13.50
N LYS A 78 2.39 -6.03 12.62
CA LYS A 78 3.29 -5.24 11.78
C LYS A 78 4.33 -4.50 12.59
N SER A 79 3.91 -3.76 13.62
CA SER A 79 4.82 -2.96 14.44
C SER A 79 5.84 -3.83 15.16
N GLU A 80 5.45 -4.99 15.65
CA GLU A 80 6.36 -5.94 16.33
C GLU A 80 7.33 -6.59 15.33
N LEU A 81 6.86 -6.97 14.13
CA LEU A 81 7.73 -7.49 13.06
C LEU A 81 8.78 -6.45 12.63
N ASP A 82 8.39 -5.19 12.51
CA ASP A 82 9.29 -4.09 12.16
C ASP A 82 10.34 -3.83 13.27
N ASP A 83 9.93 -3.86 14.54
CA ASP A 83 10.82 -3.68 15.67
C ASP A 83 11.82 -4.84 15.78
N LEU A 84 11.37 -6.07 15.59
CA LEU A 84 12.22 -7.27 15.57
C LEU A 84 13.18 -7.24 14.35
N TYR A 85 12.71 -6.79 13.17
CA TYR A 85 13.59 -6.57 12.03
C TYR A 85 14.74 -5.62 12.40
N LEU A 86 14.45 -4.47 13.02
CA LEU A 86 15.47 -3.52 13.42
C LEU A 86 16.43 -4.13 14.48
N LYS A 87 15.90 -4.88 15.44
CA LYS A 87 16.70 -5.60 16.47
C LYS A 87 17.78 -6.47 15.82
N TYR A 88 17.43 -7.19 14.75
CA TYR A 88 18.35 -8.12 14.10
C TYR A 88 19.19 -7.50 12.98
N THR A 89 18.78 -6.39 12.40
CA THR A 89 19.53 -5.74 11.30
C THR A 89 20.43 -4.60 11.78
N ASP A 90 19.93 -3.79 12.72
CA ASP A 90 20.65 -2.64 13.31
C ASP A 90 20.47 -2.62 14.84
N LYS A 91 21.16 -3.56 15.49
CA LYS A 91 21.09 -3.75 16.95
C LYS A 91 21.51 -2.48 17.71
N ARG A 92 22.42 -1.68 17.14
CA ARG A 92 22.91 -0.44 17.77
C ARG A 92 21.78 0.59 17.87
N SER A 93 21.12 0.88 16.76
CA SER A 93 20.00 1.82 16.72
C SER A 93 18.81 1.33 17.56
N PHE A 94 18.50 0.02 17.49
CA PHE A 94 17.46 -0.58 18.32
C PHE A 94 17.71 -0.39 19.82
N ASN A 95 18.90 -0.74 20.30
CA ASN A 95 19.26 -0.61 21.71
C ASN A 95 19.29 0.86 22.16
N TYR A 96 19.81 1.77 21.34
CA TYR A 96 19.83 3.20 21.63
C TYR A 96 18.41 3.73 21.89
N ILE A 97 17.49 3.49 20.95
CA ILE A 97 16.12 3.97 21.06
C ILE A 97 15.36 3.27 22.21
N SER A 98 15.55 1.95 22.37
CA SER A 98 14.94 1.18 23.46
C SER A 98 15.34 1.71 24.83
N ASN A 99 16.65 2.00 25.05
CA ASN A 99 17.15 2.56 26.29
C ASN A 99 16.57 3.96 26.54
N LYS A 100 16.59 4.85 25.54
CA LYS A 100 16.00 6.20 25.64
C LYS A 100 14.50 6.13 25.99
N LEU A 101 13.75 5.23 25.38
CA LEU A 101 12.33 5.02 25.72
C LEU A 101 12.14 4.53 27.16
N ARG A 102 13.00 3.65 27.64
CA ARG A 102 12.96 3.16 29.03
C ARG A 102 13.29 4.29 30.01
N ASP A 103 14.36 5.02 29.79
CA ASP A 103 14.84 6.06 30.69
C ASP A 103 13.86 7.24 30.79
N THR A 104 13.15 7.56 29.71
CA THR A 104 12.12 8.61 29.68
C THR A 104 10.72 8.16 30.10
N LYS A 105 10.54 6.88 30.46
CA LYS A 105 9.21 6.31 30.73
C LYS A 105 8.47 7.06 31.83
N TYR A 106 9.12 7.30 32.97
CA TYR A 106 8.45 7.95 34.11
C TYR A 106 8.00 9.38 33.78
N SER A 107 8.86 10.19 33.19
CA SER A 107 8.54 11.57 32.81
C SER A 107 7.43 11.62 31.74
N ARG A 108 7.45 10.68 30.79
CA ARG A 108 6.44 10.52 29.76
C ARG A 108 5.08 10.12 30.35
N ASP A 109 5.05 9.14 31.25
CA ASP A 109 3.81 8.70 31.89
C ASP A 109 3.18 9.82 32.75
N LYS A 110 4.02 10.60 33.44
CA LYS A 110 3.58 11.80 34.19
C LYS A 110 2.97 12.85 33.27
N PHE A 111 3.63 13.12 32.13
CA PHE A 111 3.12 14.05 31.12
C PHE A 111 1.80 13.55 30.52
N ILE A 112 1.70 12.28 30.12
CA ILE A 112 0.46 11.68 29.58
C ILE A 112 -0.70 11.84 30.58
N LYS A 113 -0.48 11.53 31.87
CA LYS A 113 -1.49 11.69 32.92
C LYS A 113 -1.97 13.14 33.05
N SER A 114 -1.05 14.12 33.03
CA SER A 114 -1.41 15.52 33.11
C SER A 114 -2.18 16.00 31.87
N PHE A 115 -1.77 15.58 30.68
CA PHE A 115 -2.44 15.90 29.43
C PHE A 115 -3.87 15.32 29.36
N ILE A 116 -4.07 14.09 29.78
CA ILE A 116 -5.36 13.39 29.73
C ILE A 116 -6.36 13.97 30.75
N ARG A 117 -5.88 14.50 31.87
CA ARG A 117 -6.73 14.89 33.00
C ARG A 117 -7.90 15.80 32.66
N PRO A 118 -7.73 16.94 31.96
CA PRO A 118 -8.86 17.82 31.60
C PRO A 118 -9.83 17.13 30.63
N ILE A 119 -9.34 16.42 29.63
CA ILE A 119 -10.14 15.67 28.66
C ILE A 119 -10.99 14.61 29.39
N ASN A 120 -10.37 13.83 30.28
CA ASN A 120 -11.04 12.78 31.06
C ASN A 120 -12.19 13.36 31.92
N LYS A 121 -11.97 14.53 32.56
CA LYS A 121 -13.00 15.19 33.34
C LYS A 121 -14.18 15.56 32.44
N LYS A 122 -13.93 16.27 31.34
CA LYS A 122 -14.98 16.78 30.43
C LYS A 122 -15.76 15.64 29.75
N LEU A 123 -15.10 14.57 29.33
CA LEU A 123 -15.80 13.43 28.74
C LEU A 123 -16.68 12.68 29.76
N LYS A 124 -16.31 12.67 31.05
CA LYS A 124 -17.15 12.15 32.12
C LYS A 124 -18.37 13.05 32.39
N ASP A 125 -18.17 14.35 32.37
CA ASP A 125 -19.27 15.35 32.56
C ASP A 125 -20.31 15.22 31.43
N LEU A 126 -19.94 14.68 30.26
CA LEU A 126 -20.81 14.36 29.13
C LEU A 126 -21.45 12.98 29.21
N ASP A 127 -21.25 12.23 30.31
CA ASP A 127 -21.76 10.88 30.55
C ASP A 127 -21.34 9.86 29.46
N LEU A 128 -20.19 10.09 28.82
CA LEU A 128 -19.66 9.19 27.80
C LEU A 128 -18.92 8.01 28.43
N LYS A 129 -19.12 6.82 27.87
CA LYS A 129 -18.34 5.63 28.21
C LYS A 129 -17.08 5.58 27.32
N PHE A 130 -15.91 5.69 27.92
CA PHE A 130 -14.66 5.75 27.16
C PHE A 130 -13.47 5.18 27.91
N LYS A 131 -12.38 4.93 27.17
CA LYS A 131 -11.06 4.59 27.67
C LYS A 131 -10.01 5.46 27.00
N ILE A 132 -9.10 6.05 27.77
CA ILE A 132 -7.98 6.83 27.24
C ILE A 132 -6.67 6.07 27.51
N LEU A 133 -5.86 5.90 26.47
CA LEU A 133 -4.58 5.17 26.51
C LEU A 133 -3.47 6.03 25.91
N GLY A 134 -2.30 6.04 26.57
CA GLY A 134 -1.06 6.50 25.94
C GLY A 134 -0.38 5.33 25.25
N ARG A 135 -0.12 5.44 23.95
CA ARG A 135 0.58 4.40 23.18
C ARG A 135 1.93 4.93 22.70
N PRO A 136 3.05 4.33 23.14
CA PRO A 136 4.36 4.66 22.57
C PRO A 136 4.40 4.22 21.09
N LYS A 137 5.12 4.99 20.26
CA LYS A 137 5.42 4.57 18.88
C LYS A 137 6.43 3.43 18.87
N SER A 138 6.39 2.60 17.81
CA SER A 138 7.34 1.52 17.62
C SER A 138 8.76 2.05 17.45
N ILE A 139 9.74 1.28 17.90
CA ILE A 139 11.18 1.63 17.82
C ILE A 139 11.58 1.84 16.36
N PHE A 140 11.08 1.00 15.45
CA PHE A 140 11.31 1.13 14.02
C PHE A 140 10.77 2.45 13.44
N SER A 141 9.56 2.86 13.85
CA SER A 141 8.97 4.14 13.41
C SER A 141 9.78 5.34 13.89
N ILE A 142 10.29 5.28 15.13
CA ILE A 142 11.18 6.31 15.71
C ILE A 142 12.50 6.35 14.92
N ASN A 143 13.11 5.18 14.68
CA ASN A 143 14.35 5.07 13.91
C ASN A 143 14.23 5.66 12.50
N ASN A 144 13.12 5.38 11.81
CA ASN A 144 12.87 5.94 10.49
C ASN A 144 12.75 7.48 10.52
N LYS A 145 12.15 8.05 11.57
CA LYS A 145 12.08 9.51 11.73
C LYS A 145 13.45 10.13 11.99
N ILE A 146 14.26 9.51 12.84
CA ILE A 146 15.64 9.94 13.07
C ILE A 146 16.41 9.95 11.75
N LYS A 147 16.35 8.86 10.97
CA LYS A 147 17.11 8.71 9.72
C LYS A 147 16.60 9.59 8.58
N ASN A 148 15.27 9.72 8.42
CA ASN A 148 14.70 10.43 7.27
C ASN A 148 14.61 11.95 7.47
N GLN A 149 14.57 12.41 8.73
CA GLN A 149 14.41 13.83 9.05
C GLN A 149 15.70 14.44 9.64
N ASP A 150 16.78 13.65 9.75
CA ASP A 150 18.05 14.01 10.35
C ASP A 150 17.88 14.72 11.71
N ARG A 151 17.03 14.12 12.57
CA ARG A 151 16.67 14.65 13.89
C ARG A 151 17.25 13.81 15.00
N SER A 152 17.55 14.45 16.14
CA SER A 152 17.88 13.71 17.36
C SER A 152 16.63 13.04 17.94
N PHE A 153 16.81 12.07 18.84
CA PHE A 153 15.70 11.43 19.54
C PHE A 153 14.88 12.46 20.34
N GLU A 154 15.54 13.45 20.91
CA GLU A 154 14.97 14.52 21.73
C GLU A 154 14.05 15.46 20.92
N ASP A 155 14.32 15.61 19.62
CA ASP A 155 13.56 16.46 18.70
C ASP A 155 12.34 15.78 18.11
N ILE A 156 12.12 14.50 18.45
CA ILE A 156 10.91 13.79 18.00
C ILE A 156 9.75 14.11 18.93
N TYR A 157 8.89 14.99 18.49
CA TYR A 157 7.74 15.47 19.27
C TYR A 157 6.64 14.42 19.51
N ASP A 158 6.50 13.44 18.63
CA ASP A 158 5.40 12.46 18.62
C ASP A 158 5.86 11.05 19.02
N LEU A 159 6.66 10.94 20.10
CA LEU A 159 7.12 9.65 20.64
C LEU A 159 5.98 8.75 21.13
N PHE A 160 4.80 9.31 21.36
CA PHE A 160 3.59 8.60 21.76
C PHE A 160 2.36 9.28 21.17
N ALA A 161 1.28 8.53 21.06
CA ALA A 161 -0.05 9.02 20.72
C ALA A 161 -1.01 8.80 21.89
N ILE A 162 -1.96 9.69 22.06
CA ILE A 162 -3.10 9.50 22.96
C ILE A 162 -4.23 8.89 22.15
N ARG A 163 -4.81 7.82 22.65
CA ARG A 163 -5.92 7.15 22.03
C ARG A 163 -7.15 7.27 22.91
N ILE A 164 -8.23 7.80 22.38
CA ILE A 164 -9.54 7.89 23.00
C ILE A 164 -10.44 6.85 22.33
N ILE A 165 -10.90 5.87 23.10
CA ILE A 165 -11.77 4.79 22.65
C ILE A 165 -13.13 4.99 23.29
N LEU A 166 -14.15 5.17 22.46
CA LEU A 166 -15.53 5.45 22.88
C LEU A 166 -16.36 4.16 22.77
N ASP A 167 -17.12 3.85 23.83
CA ASP A 167 -18.00 2.68 23.87
C ASP A 167 -19.43 3.14 23.56
N VAL A 168 -19.76 3.20 22.28
CA VAL A 168 -21.01 3.77 21.74
C VAL A 168 -21.60 2.86 20.67
N ASN A 169 -22.90 3.02 20.39
CA ASN A 169 -23.59 2.30 19.34
C ASN A 169 -23.14 2.72 17.94
N LEU A 170 -23.32 1.85 16.95
CA LEU A 170 -22.87 2.04 15.56
C LEU A 170 -23.41 3.36 14.94
N GLU A 171 -24.66 3.69 15.21
CA GLU A 171 -25.33 4.87 14.66
C GLU A 171 -24.76 6.19 15.20
N GLU A 172 -24.21 6.16 16.41
CA GLU A 172 -23.67 7.32 17.11
C GLU A 172 -22.16 7.50 16.96
N GLU A 173 -21.45 6.47 16.46
CA GLU A 173 -19.98 6.43 16.42
C GLU A 173 -19.37 7.71 15.84
N LYS A 174 -19.86 8.14 14.68
CA LYS A 174 -19.33 9.33 13.99
C LYS A 174 -19.57 10.59 14.83
N THR A 175 -20.79 10.81 15.28
CA THR A 175 -21.17 12.00 16.04
C THR A 175 -20.39 12.11 17.34
N VAL A 176 -20.27 11.01 18.10
CA VAL A 176 -19.57 11.00 19.38
C VAL A 176 -18.06 11.12 19.21
N CYS A 177 -17.48 10.57 18.13
CA CYS A 177 -16.07 10.80 17.82
C CYS A 177 -15.77 12.29 17.55
N TRP A 178 -16.64 12.99 16.80
CA TRP A 178 -16.50 14.42 16.56
C TRP A 178 -16.74 15.25 17.84
N GLN A 179 -17.65 14.83 18.70
CA GLN A 179 -17.85 15.44 20.02
C GLN A 179 -16.59 15.31 20.89
N ALA A 180 -15.96 14.13 20.91
CA ALA A 180 -14.70 13.94 21.61
C ALA A 180 -13.56 14.77 21.01
N TYR A 181 -13.53 14.97 19.69
CA TYR A 181 -12.60 15.91 19.03
C TYR A 181 -12.81 17.34 19.53
N SER A 182 -14.06 17.81 19.58
CA SER A 182 -14.40 19.14 20.13
C SER A 182 -13.88 19.29 21.56
N VAL A 183 -14.11 18.29 22.43
CA VAL A 183 -13.58 18.30 23.81
C VAL A 183 -12.05 18.41 23.85
N VAL A 184 -11.33 17.73 22.97
CA VAL A 184 -9.85 17.82 22.91
C VAL A 184 -9.42 19.24 22.52
N THR A 185 -10.09 19.83 21.53
CA THR A 185 -9.75 21.16 21.00
C THR A 185 -10.19 22.32 21.90
N ASP A 186 -11.11 22.09 22.84
CA ASP A 186 -11.43 23.04 23.90
C ASP A 186 -10.24 23.33 24.83
N PHE A 187 -9.36 22.33 25.03
CA PHE A 187 -8.20 22.44 25.92
C PHE A 187 -6.87 22.65 25.20
N TYR A 188 -6.77 22.22 23.93
CA TYR A 188 -5.51 22.19 23.21
C TYR A 188 -5.67 22.63 21.77
N HIS A 189 -4.87 23.61 21.32
CA HIS A 189 -4.94 24.12 19.96
C HIS A 189 -4.52 23.06 18.93
N PRO A 190 -5.42 22.75 17.96
CA PRO A 190 -5.11 21.78 16.91
C PRO A 190 -4.23 22.39 15.82
N ASN A 191 -3.46 21.55 15.15
CA ASN A 191 -2.85 21.85 13.86
C ASN A 191 -3.83 21.40 12.76
N SER A 192 -4.46 22.34 12.06
CA SER A 192 -5.47 22.09 11.03
C SER A 192 -4.94 21.20 9.89
N ASP A 193 -3.68 21.40 9.48
CA ASP A 193 -3.06 20.65 8.38
C ASP A 193 -2.82 19.17 8.73
N ARG A 194 -2.93 18.80 10.01
CA ARG A 194 -2.72 17.45 10.51
C ARG A 194 -4.00 16.75 10.95
N LEU A 195 -5.16 17.34 10.71
CA LEU A 195 -6.42 16.66 10.91
C LEU A 195 -6.63 15.63 9.78
N LYS A 196 -6.92 14.39 10.16
CA LYS A 196 -7.23 13.30 9.22
C LYS A 196 -8.51 12.62 9.63
N ASP A 197 -9.53 12.73 8.80
CA ASP A 197 -10.84 12.11 8.98
C ASP A 197 -10.92 10.80 8.21
N TRP A 198 -10.51 9.71 8.86
CA TRP A 198 -10.72 8.37 8.34
C TRP A 198 -12.00 7.70 8.85
N ILE A 199 -12.89 8.44 9.50
CA ILE A 199 -14.24 7.96 9.82
C ILE A 199 -15.16 8.22 8.63
N SER A 200 -15.12 9.45 8.09
CA SER A 200 -15.91 9.79 6.89
C SER A 200 -15.38 9.15 5.62
N THR A 201 -14.06 8.95 5.54
CA THR A 201 -13.37 8.31 4.39
C THR A 201 -12.43 7.23 4.91
N PRO A 202 -12.93 6.02 5.24
CA PRO A 202 -12.11 4.93 5.75
C PRO A 202 -10.99 4.53 4.79
N LYS A 203 -9.87 4.06 5.33
CA LYS A 203 -8.77 3.53 4.50
C LYS A 203 -9.17 2.22 3.82
N ALA A 204 -8.47 1.84 2.77
CA ALA A 204 -8.70 0.61 2.01
C ALA A 204 -8.68 -0.68 2.84
N ASN A 205 -7.95 -0.67 3.96
CA ASN A 205 -7.90 -1.79 4.90
C ASN A 205 -8.97 -1.72 6.00
N GLY A 206 -10.00 -0.89 5.84
CA GLY A 206 -11.09 -0.74 6.80
C GLY A 206 -10.71 0.05 8.08
N TYR A 207 -9.54 0.71 8.10
CA TYR A 207 -9.15 1.53 9.24
C TYR A 207 -9.97 2.82 9.33
N GLU A 208 -10.61 3.03 10.47
CA GLU A 208 -11.42 4.18 10.80
C GLU A 208 -10.88 4.86 12.07
N SER A 209 -10.68 6.17 12.05
CA SER A 209 -10.28 6.98 13.22
C SER A 209 -10.23 8.45 12.85
N LEU A 210 -10.50 9.37 13.79
CA LEU A 210 -10.06 10.76 13.68
C LEU A 210 -8.64 10.88 14.22
N HIS A 211 -7.74 11.49 13.47
CA HIS A 211 -6.41 11.83 13.95
C HIS A 211 -6.25 13.35 13.96
N THR A 212 -5.83 13.88 15.07
CA THR A 212 -5.45 15.28 15.20
C THR A 212 -4.11 15.39 15.91
N THR A 213 -3.41 16.50 15.68
CA THR A 213 -2.20 16.85 16.42
C THR A 213 -2.46 18.17 17.12
N VAL A 214 -2.31 18.18 18.43
CA VAL A 214 -2.60 19.35 19.24
C VAL A 214 -1.39 19.81 20.02
N MET A 215 -1.32 21.11 20.34
CA MET A 215 -0.25 21.70 21.14
C MET A 215 -0.59 21.56 22.62
N SER A 216 0.30 20.91 23.38
CA SER A 216 0.16 20.81 24.83
C SER A 216 0.57 22.11 25.54
N SER A 217 0.19 22.26 26.81
CA SER A 217 0.54 23.42 27.66
C SER A 217 2.05 23.66 27.84
N ILE A 218 2.89 22.67 27.55
CA ILE A 218 4.36 22.78 27.64
C ILE A 218 5.01 22.91 26.24
N GLY A 219 4.27 23.31 25.21
CA GLY A 219 4.79 23.54 23.87
C GLY A 219 5.16 22.26 23.09
N LYS A 220 4.64 21.08 23.48
CA LYS A 220 4.88 19.82 22.76
C LYS A 220 3.66 19.42 21.93
N TRP A 221 3.89 19.03 20.70
CA TRP A 221 2.85 18.44 19.85
C TRP A 221 2.49 17.03 20.31
N VAL A 222 1.20 16.76 20.42
CA VAL A 222 0.65 15.45 20.83
C VAL A 222 -0.33 14.98 19.77
N GLU A 223 -0.11 13.78 19.23
CA GLU A 223 -1.06 13.11 18.35
C GLU A 223 -2.19 12.50 19.19
N VAL A 224 -3.43 12.82 18.84
CA VAL A 224 -4.63 12.26 19.47
C VAL A 224 -5.41 11.48 18.40
N GLN A 225 -5.70 10.21 18.70
CA GLN A 225 -6.48 9.29 17.88
C GLN A 225 -7.81 9.04 18.58
N ILE A 226 -8.92 9.32 17.90
CA ILE A 226 -10.28 9.19 18.45
C ILE A 226 -11.02 8.17 17.59
N ARG A 227 -11.63 7.18 18.23
CA ARG A 227 -12.35 6.10 17.56
C ARG A 227 -13.31 5.38 18.51
N SER A 228 -14.29 4.68 17.95
CA SER A 228 -15.16 3.81 18.73
C SER A 228 -14.45 2.50 19.10
N LYS A 229 -15.06 1.72 19.98
CA LYS A 229 -14.58 0.40 20.36
C LYS A 229 -14.55 -0.58 19.16
N ARG A 230 -15.55 -0.51 18.27
CA ARG A 230 -15.56 -1.28 17.02
C ARG A 230 -14.38 -0.89 16.12
N MET A 231 -14.19 0.42 15.90
CA MET A 231 -13.07 0.93 15.11
C MET A 231 -11.71 0.55 15.72
N ASP A 232 -11.61 0.52 17.06
CA ASP A 232 -10.40 0.06 17.77
C ASP A 232 -10.17 -1.44 17.58
N ASP A 233 -11.21 -2.25 17.67
CA ASP A 233 -11.14 -3.69 17.38
C ASP A 233 -10.66 -3.94 15.94
N ILE A 234 -11.21 -3.22 14.95
CA ILE A 234 -10.77 -3.32 13.55
C ILE A 234 -9.32 -2.86 13.39
N ALA A 235 -8.92 -1.77 14.05
CA ALA A 235 -7.56 -1.26 13.97
C ALA A 235 -6.52 -2.17 14.65
N GLU A 236 -6.87 -2.93 15.69
CA GLU A 236 -5.94 -3.83 16.39
C GLU A 236 -5.95 -5.25 15.82
N LYS A 237 -7.12 -5.76 15.40
CA LYS A 237 -7.32 -7.13 14.93
C LYS A 237 -7.45 -7.23 13.41
N GLY A 238 -7.48 -6.09 12.72
CA GLY A 238 -7.56 -6.01 11.27
C GLY A 238 -8.76 -6.76 10.71
N PHE A 239 -8.54 -7.43 9.59
CA PHE A 239 -9.55 -8.19 8.88
C PHE A 239 -10.22 -9.30 9.73
N ALA A 240 -9.52 -9.86 10.72
CA ALA A 240 -10.12 -10.84 11.63
C ALA A 240 -11.26 -10.25 12.47
N ALA A 241 -11.22 -8.97 12.82
CA ALA A 241 -12.33 -8.28 13.47
C ALA A 241 -13.50 -8.05 12.50
N HIS A 242 -13.21 -7.83 11.21
CA HIS A 242 -14.22 -7.60 10.19
C HIS A 242 -15.17 -8.80 10.05
N TRP A 243 -14.69 -10.03 10.22
CA TRP A 243 -15.56 -11.22 10.23
C TRP A 243 -16.60 -11.21 11.36
N LYS A 244 -16.24 -10.65 12.53
CA LYS A 244 -17.17 -10.52 13.66
C LYS A 244 -18.31 -9.54 13.37
N TYR A 245 -18.07 -8.55 12.50
CA TYR A 245 -19.03 -7.48 12.19
C TYR A 245 -19.66 -7.60 10.80
N LYS A 246 -19.25 -8.60 9.98
CA LYS A 246 -19.68 -8.76 8.57
C LYS A 246 -21.20 -8.86 8.41
N GLU A 247 -21.91 -9.45 9.37
CA GLU A 247 -23.38 -9.56 9.34
C GLU A 247 -24.07 -8.20 9.53
N LYS A 248 -23.40 -7.22 10.16
CA LYS A 248 -23.94 -5.88 10.44
C LYS A 248 -23.52 -4.82 9.40
N LEU A 249 -22.44 -5.09 8.65
CA LEU A 249 -21.90 -4.20 7.64
C LEU A 249 -22.16 -4.81 6.27
N LYS A 250 -23.23 -4.38 5.58
CA LYS A 250 -23.52 -4.80 4.20
C LYS A 250 -22.35 -4.36 3.29
N GLY A 251 -21.58 -5.34 2.79
CA GLY A 251 -20.79 -5.23 1.57
C GLY A 251 -19.61 -4.26 1.60
N ASP A 252 -18.53 -4.54 2.32
CA ASP A 252 -17.25 -3.89 2.05
C ASP A 252 -16.55 -4.59 0.88
N SER A 253 -16.84 -4.12 -0.36
CA SER A 253 -16.28 -4.66 -1.61
C SER A 253 -14.76 -4.44 -1.75
N ARG A 254 -14.18 -3.50 -1.01
CA ARG A 254 -12.79 -3.05 -1.16
C ARG A 254 -11.76 -4.15 -0.92
N PHE A 255 -12.05 -5.03 0.04
CA PHE A 255 -11.17 -6.16 0.31
C PHE A 255 -11.33 -7.27 -0.74
N ASP A 256 -12.56 -7.53 -1.18
CA ASP A 256 -12.84 -8.49 -2.25
C ASP A 256 -12.22 -8.00 -3.57
N ASP A 257 -12.22 -6.69 -3.83
CA ASP A 257 -11.52 -6.05 -4.96
C ASP A 257 -10.00 -6.26 -4.88
N TRP A 258 -9.40 -6.14 -3.68
CA TRP A 258 -7.98 -6.42 -3.50
C TRP A 258 -7.65 -7.90 -3.70
N ILE A 259 -8.43 -8.83 -3.16
CA ILE A 259 -8.27 -10.27 -3.42
C ILE A 259 -8.38 -10.56 -4.92
N SER A 260 -9.35 -9.95 -5.60
CA SER A 260 -9.51 -10.07 -7.05
C SER A 260 -8.26 -9.57 -7.79
N SER A 261 -7.70 -8.43 -7.38
CA SER A 261 -6.47 -7.89 -7.98
C SER A 261 -5.26 -8.81 -7.78
N ILE A 262 -5.14 -9.46 -6.61
CA ILE A 262 -4.11 -10.49 -6.36
C ILE A 262 -4.34 -11.71 -7.25
N ARG A 263 -5.60 -12.15 -7.41
CA ARG A 263 -5.95 -13.27 -8.28
C ARG A 263 -5.56 -12.99 -9.73
N ASP A 264 -5.85 -11.79 -10.21
CA ASP A 264 -5.48 -11.35 -11.56
C ASP A 264 -3.97 -11.31 -11.74
N LEU A 265 -3.23 -10.80 -10.73
CA LEU A 265 -1.77 -10.75 -10.74
C LEU A 265 -1.15 -12.16 -10.80
N VAL A 266 -1.70 -13.10 -10.03
CA VAL A 266 -1.21 -14.48 -9.95
C VAL A 266 -1.55 -15.29 -11.18
N SER A 267 -2.69 -15.05 -11.83
CA SER A 267 -3.16 -15.76 -13.02
C SER A 267 -2.37 -15.39 -14.29
N GLN A 268 -1.60 -14.31 -14.26
CA GLN A 268 -0.77 -13.90 -15.40
C GLN A 268 0.44 -14.83 -15.59
N LYS A 269 0.41 -15.61 -16.67
CA LYS A 269 1.41 -16.66 -16.97
C LYS A 269 2.81 -16.12 -17.35
N ASN A 270 2.94 -14.86 -17.76
CA ASN A 270 4.15 -14.29 -18.39
C ASN A 270 4.96 -13.38 -17.44
N TYR A 271 4.70 -13.40 -16.12
CA TYR A 271 5.46 -12.63 -15.15
C TYR A 271 6.74 -13.37 -14.74
N SER A 272 7.86 -12.69 -14.81
CA SER A 272 9.05 -13.15 -14.09
C SER A 272 8.75 -13.12 -12.57
N PRO A 273 9.35 -14.01 -11.79
CA PRO A 273 9.14 -14.02 -10.33
C PRO A 273 9.47 -12.68 -9.66
N GLN A 274 10.36 -11.91 -10.26
CA GLN A 274 10.82 -10.62 -9.74
C GLN A 274 9.81 -9.50 -10.04
N GLU A 275 9.33 -9.40 -11.28
CA GLU A 275 8.25 -8.47 -11.67
C GLU A 275 6.99 -8.70 -10.83
N PHE A 276 6.67 -9.98 -10.57
CA PHE A 276 5.57 -10.36 -9.71
C PHE A 276 5.72 -9.81 -8.28
N LEU A 277 6.90 -9.95 -7.68
CA LEU A 277 7.18 -9.44 -6.34
C LEU A 277 7.11 -7.91 -6.28
N ASP A 278 7.61 -7.22 -7.30
CA ASP A 278 7.63 -5.76 -7.36
C ASP A 278 6.21 -5.21 -7.55
N ASP A 279 5.41 -5.81 -8.42
CA ASP A 279 4.00 -5.42 -8.61
C ASP A 279 3.13 -5.79 -7.40
N PHE A 280 3.38 -6.94 -6.76
CA PHE A 280 2.72 -7.30 -5.51
C PHE A 280 3.04 -6.31 -4.39
N ARG A 281 4.30 -5.91 -4.25
CA ARG A 281 4.71 -4.86 -3.29
C ARG A 281 4.04 -3.53 -3.59
N GLY A 282 4.02 -3.11 -4.86
CA GLY A 282 3.28 -1.92 -5.28
C GLY A 282 1.84 -1.94 -4.77
N ASN A 283 1.15 -3.05 -4.91
CA ASN A 283 -0.23 -3.24 -4.43
C ASN A 283 -0.38 -3.28 -2.90
N LEU A 284 0.70 -3.61 -2.15
CA LEU A 284 0.65 -3.66 -0.68
C LEU A 284 0.88 -2.31 -0.01
N TYR A 285 1.76 -1.47 -0.57
CA TYR A 285 2.22 -0.22 0.06
C TYR A 285 1.45 1.03 -0.37
N ASN A 286 0.57 0.94 -1.37
CA ASN A 286 -0.04 2.11 -1.93
C ASN A 286 -1.03 2.78 -0.97
N GLU A 287 -0.70 3.99 -0.53
CA GLU A 287 -1.71 4.98 -0.17
C GLU A 287 -2.59 5.21 -1.40
N GLU A 288 -3.88 5.45 -1.20
CA GLU A 288 -4.86 5.52 -2.28
C GLU A 288 -5.26 6.97 -2.53
N VAL A 289 -5.52 7.29 -3.79
CA VAL A 289 -6.18 8.52 -4.20
C VAL A 289 -7.59 8.21 -4.69
N PHE A 290 -8.51 9.07 -4.33
CA PHE A 290 -9.93 8.96 -4.66
C PHE A 290 -10.27 9.93 -5.79
N VAL A 291 -10.59 9.39 -6.95
CA VAL A 291 -10.79 10.15 -8.19
C VAL A 291 -12.21 9.91 -8.70
N PHE A 292 -12.86 10.93 -9.22
CA PHE A 292 -14.23 10.86 -9.68
C PHE A 292 -14.31 10.83 -11.21
N THR A 293 -15.22 10.01 -11.74
CA THR A 293 -15.64 10.12 -13.14
C THR A 293 -16.52 11.37 -13.32
N PRO A 294 -16.76 11.82 -14.57
CA PRO A 294 -17.71 12.92 -14.82
C PRO A 294 -19.13 12.63 -14.32
N ASN A 295 -19.50 11.36 -14.22
CA ASN A 295 -20.82 10.93 -13.71
C ASN A 295 -20.88 10.87 -12.18
N GLY A 296 -19.77 11.15 -11.48
CA GLY A 296 -19.69 11.10 -10.02
C GLY A 296 -19.30 9.73 -9.45
N ASP A 297 -18.98 8.73 -10.29
CA ASP A 297 -18.51 7.43 -9.79
C ASP A 297 -17.12 7.56 -9.18
N LEU A 298 -16.96 7.08 -7.96
CA LEU A 298 -15.68 7.04 -7.26
C LEU A 298 -14.80 5.91 -7.79
N LYS A 299 -13.55 6.22 -8.12
CA LYS A 299 -12.49 5.26 -8.43
C LYS A 299 -11.34 5.44 -7.46
N THR A 300 -10.92 4.34 -6.87
CA THR A 300 -9.77 4.28 -5.95
C THR A 300 -8.55 3.80 -6.72
N LEU A 301 -7.47 4.57 -6.68
CA LEU A 301 -6.21 4.26 -7.36
C LEU A 301 -5.04 4.39 -6.37
N PRO A 302 -3.91 3.70 -6.61
CA PRO A 302 -2.69 3.93 -5.85
C PRO A 302 -2.21 5.39 -5.93
N ILE A 303 -1.56 5.88 -4.87
CA ILE A 303 -0.89 7.19 -4.91
C ILE A 303 0.12 7.25 -6.07
N ASN A 304 0.31 8.42 -6.66
CA ASN A 304 1.09 8.66 -7.87
C ASN A 304 0.51 8.04 -9.15
N SER A 305 -0.72 7.50 -9.12
CA SER A 305 -1.41 7.07 -10.33
C SER A 305 -1.61 8.25 -11.28
N THR A 306 -1.47 7.98 -12.56
CA THR A 306 -1.59 8.97 -13.62
C THR A 306 -2.98 8.95 -14.28
N VAL A 307 -3.25 9.93 -15.10
CA VAL A 307 -4.44 9.97 -15.99
C VAL A 307 -4.56 8.67 -16.79
N LEU A 308 -3.43 8.12 -17.23
CA LEU A 308 -3.41 6.87 -17.98
C LEU A 308 -3.84 5.66 -17.11
N ASP A 309 -3.40 5.59 -15.84
CA ASP A 309 -3.86 4.58 -14.90
C ASP A 309 -5.39 4.65 -14.70
N PHE A 310 -5.92 5.87 -14.54
CA PHE A 310 -7.35 6.09 -14.40
C PHE A 310 -8.12 5.63 -15.64
N ALA A 311 -7.64 5.96 -16.84
CA ALA A 311 -8.26 5.53 -18.10
C ALA A 311 -8.35 4.00 -18.20
N TYR A 312 -7.27 3.27 -17.83
CA TYR A 312 -7.28 1.81 -17.77
C TYR A 312 -8.14 1.25 -16.63
N SER A 313 -8.34 1.99 -15.55
CA SER A 313 -9.25 1.58 -14.47
C SER A 313 -10.70 1.56 -14.90
N ILE A 314 -11.09 2.46 -15.80
CA ILE A 314 -12.46 2.52 -16.37
C ILE A 314 -12.66 1.33 -17.32
N HIS A 315 -11.88 1.27 -18.40
CA HIS A 315 -11.95 0.20 -19.38
C HIS A 315 -10.64 0.10 -20.18
N THR A 316 -10.22 -1.12 -20.54
CA THR A 316 -8.98 -1.35 -21.30
C THR A 316 -8.98 -0.61 -22.65
N GLU A 317 -10.13 -0.50 -23.31
CA GLU A 317 -10.26 0.22 -24.57
C GLU A 317 -10.12 1.73 -24.39
N VAL A 318 -10.69 2.30 -23.33
CA VAL A 318 -10.53 3.73 -22.97
C VAL A 318 -9.06 4.02 -22.70
N GLY A 319 -8.39 3.19 -21.89
CA GLY A 319 -6.96 3.31 -21.64
C GLY A 319 -6.12 3.25 -22.90
N SER A 320 -6.37 2.29 -23.79
CA SER A 320 -5.59 2.13 -25.03
C SER A 320 -5.74 3.26 -26.04
N LYS A 321 -6.86 3.98 -25.99
CA LYS A 321 -7.18 5.12 -26.87
C LYS A 321 -6.98 6.48 -26.19
N CYS A 322 -6.51 6.53 -24.95
CA CYS A 322 -6.36 7.73 -24.17
C CYS A 322 -5.30 8.68 -24.78
N THR A 323 -5.66 9.95 -24.94
CA THR A 323 -4.75 11.01 -25.43
C THR A 323 -4.44 12.06 -24.37
N GLY A 324 -5.29 12.17 -23.34
CA GLY A 324 -5.19 13.10 -22.22
C GLY A 324 -6.47 13.09 -21.40
N ALA A 325 -6.62 14.04 -20.53
CA ALA A 325 -7.84 14.26 -19.76
C ALA A 325 -8.11 15.75 -19.52
N ILE A 326 -9.32 16.05 -19.06
CA ILE A 326 -9.69 17.34 -18.50
C ILE A 326 -9.90 17.15 -17.00
N ILE A 327 -9.15 17.90 -16.17
CA ILE A 327 -9.28 17.98 -14.72
C ILE A 327 -9.58 19.45 -14.39
N ASP A 328 -10.64 19.73 -13.65
CA ASP A 328 -11.04 21.09 -13.26
C ASP A 328 -11.07 22.07 -14.46
N LYS A 329 -11.60 21.62 -15.60
CA LYS A 329 -11.68 22.36 -16.86
C LYS A 329 -10.33 22.63 -17.54
N VAL A 330 -9.22 22.08 -17.04
CA VAL A 330 -7.89 22.20 -17.61
C VAL A 330 -7.51 20.92 -18.34
N LEU A 331 -7.02 21.05 -19.58
CA LEU A 331 -6.47 19.92 -20.35
C LEU A 331 -5.12 19.49 -19.76
N VAL A 332 -5.00 18.21 -19.44
CA VAL A 332 -3.81 17.64 -18.83
C VAL A 332 -3.27 16.44 -19.64
N PRO A 333 -1.95 16.20 -19.61
CA PRO A 333 -1.33 15.08 -20.31
C PRO A 333 -1.60 13.73 -19.63
N LEU A 334 -1.32 12.62 -20.34
CA LEU A 334 -1.42 11.24 -19.85
C LEU A 334 -0.64 10.99 -18.56
N THR A 335 0.46 11.72 -18.37
CA THR A 335 1.41 11.57 -17.25
C THR A 335 1.05 12.40 -16.04
N GLN A 336 -0.03 13.18 -16.08
CA GLN A 336 -0.47 13.97 -14.94
C GLN A 336 -0.80 13.05 -13.78
N ILE A 337 -0.14 13.29 -12.63
CA ILE A 337 -0.41 12.58 -11.37
C ILE A 337 -1.73 13.11 -10.80
N LEU A 338 -2.59 12.18 -10.40
CA LEU A 338 -3.91 12.45 -9.86
C LEU A 338 -3.87 12.71 -8.35
N LYS A 339 -4.78 13.55 -7.89
CA LYS A 339 -4.98 13.87 -6.47
C LYS A 339 -6.38 13.44 -6.02
N SER A 340 -6.53 13.18 -4.73
CA SER A 340 -7.86 12.91 -4.17
C SER A 340 -8.78 14.12 -4.34
N GLY A 341 -9.97 13.88 -4.88
CA GLY A 341 -10.95 14.91 -5.20
C GLY A 341 -11.00 15.29 -6.68
N ASP A 342 -9.98 14.92 -7.48
CA ASP A 342 -9.97 15.24 -8.91
C ASP A 342 -11.18 14.62 -9.63
N GLN A 343 -11.90 15.41 -10.42
CA GLN A 343 -12.88 14.92 -11.38
C GLN A 343 -12.25 14.83 -12.75
N VAL A 344 -12.11 13.61 -13.27
CA VAL A 344 -11.30 13.33 -14.46
C VAL A 344 -12.19 12.91 -15.64
N ASN A 345 -12.17 13.71 -16.70
CA ASN A 345 -12.81 13.38 -17.96
C ASN A 345 -11.78 12.96 -19.01
N ILE A 346 -11.77 11.67 -19.39
CA ILE A 346 -10.78 11.10 -20.32
C ILE A 346 -11.09 11.49 -21.76
N ILE A 347 -10.06 11.95 -22.48
CA ILE A 347 -10.11 12.22 -23.91
C ILE A 347 -9.50 11.04 -24.65
N THR A 348 -10.24 10.52 -25.62
CA THR A 348 -9.81 9.36 -26.42
C THR A 348 -9.73 9.70 -27.91
N SER A 349 -8.86 8.99 -28.63
CA SER A 349 -8.77 9.04 -30.09
C SER A 349 -8.67 7.64 -30.68
N THR A 350 -9.38 7.40 -31.76
CA THR A 350 -9.32 6.11 -32.49
C THR A 350 -7.97 5.85 -33.15
N LYS A 351 -7.18 6.91 -33.39
CA LYS A 351 -5.82 6.84 -33.96
C LYS A 351 -4.77 6.49 -32.91
N GLN A 352 -5.06 6.69 -31.61
CA GLN A 352 -4.12 6.44 -30.53
C GLN A 352 -3.95 4.94 -30.31
N LYS A 353 -2.71 4.52 -30.04
CA LYS A 353 -2.33 3.15 -29.66
C LYS A 353 -1.29 3.22 -28.54
N PRO A 354 -1.27 2.24 -27.65
CA PRO A 354 -0.24 2.14 -26.64
C PRO A 354 1.16 2.03 -27.24
N SER A 355 2.12 2.75 -26.64
CA SER A 355 3.54 2.73 -26.98
C SER A 355 4.36 2.11 -25.82
N GLU A 356 5.60 1.72 -26.07
CA GLU A 356 6.47 1.06 -25.08
C GLU A 356 6.77 1.98 -23.88
N ASP A 357 6.91 3.28 -24.14
CA ASP A 357 7.18 4.29 -23.11
C ASP A 357 6.02 4.46 -22.10
N TRP A 358 4.79 4.02 -22.46
CA TRP A 358 3.64 4.06 -21.55
C TRP A 358 3.82 3.16 -20.32
N ILE A 359 4.58 2.08 -20.45
CA ILE A 359 4.83 1.16 -19.33
C ILE A 359 5.49 1.89 -18.15
N ASN A 360 6.38 2.84 -18.44
CA ASN A 360 7.09 3.63 -17.43
C ASN A 360 6.25 4.80 -16.87
N LYS A 361 5.11 5.10 -17.50
CA LYS A 361 4.22 6.21 -17.13
C LYS A 361 3.06 5.78 -16.26
N VAL A 362 2.90 4.49 -16.01
CA VAL A 362 1.80 3.92 -15.21
C VAL A 362 2.31 3.22 -13.96
N VAL A 363 1.49 3.30 -12.91
CA VAL A 363 1.77 2.69 -11.60
C VAL A 363 1.01 1.38 -11.45
N THR A 364 -0.25 1.31 -11.94
CA THR A 364 -1.13 0.18 -11.70
C THR A 364 -0.74 -1.06 -12.52
N SER A 365 -0.80 -2.24 -11.88
CA SER A 365 -0.54 -3.52 -12.55
C SER A 365 -1.51 -3.79 -13.70
N LYS A 366 -2.78 -3.36 -13.57
CA LYS A 366 -3.81 -3.48 -14.61
C LYS A 366 -3.42 -2.69 -15.87
N ALA A 367 -2.95 -1.44 -15.73
CA ALA A 367 -2.49 -0.64 -16.87
C ALA A 367 -1.24 -1.25 -17.51
N LYS A 368 -0.23 -1.62 -16.69
CA LYS A 368 1.02 -2.26 -17.18
C LYS A 368 0.73 -3.53 -17.99
N SER A 369 -0.09 -4.43 -17.46
CA SER A 369 -0.42 -5.69 -18.15
C SER A 369 -1.24 -5.47 -19.42
N SER A 370 -2.19 -4.53 -19.40
CA SER A 370 -2.99 -4.19 -20.57
C SER A 370 -2.14 -3.58 -21.70
N ILE A 371 -1.19 -2.70 -21.35
CA ILE A 371 -0.24 -2.12 -22.28
C ILE A 371 0.67 -3.21 -22.88
N LYS A 372 1.31 -4.07 -22.03
CA LYS A 372 2.15 -5.17 -22.50
C LYS A 372 1.39 -6.10 -23.47
N SER A 373 0.17 -6.49 -23.10
CA SER A 373 -0.69 -7.33 -23.95
C SER A 373 -1.01 -6.68 -25.29
N SER A 374 -1.29 -5.37 -25.29
CA SER A 374 -1.54 -4.62 -26.51
C SER A 374 -0.31 -4.54 -27.42
N LEU A 375 0.88 -4.31 -26.84
CA LEU A 375 2.15 -4.28 -27.58
C LEU A 375 2.47 -5.64 -28.21
N ILE A 376 2.30 -6.74 -27.46
CA ILE A 376 2.49 -8.11 -27.97
C ILE A 376 1.53 -8.36 -29.16
N ARG A 377 0.26 -7.96 -29.02
CA ARG A 377 -0.74 -8.09 -30.09
C ARG A 377 -0.34 -7.27 -31.33
N GLN A 378 0.14 -6.04 -31.14
CA GLN A 378 0.62 -5.19 -32.26
C GLN A 378 1.81 -5.83 -32.97
N ARG A 379 2.82 -6.30 -32.22
CA ARG A 379 3.98 -7.01 -32.79
C ARG A 379 3.56 -8.25 -33.58
N LYS A 380 2.64 -9.06 -33.02
CA LYS A 380 2.13 -10.25 -33.70
C LYS A 380 1.40 -9.90 -35.01
N ASN A 381 0.60 -8.83 -35.01
CA ASN A 381 -0.10 -8.38 -36.21
C ASN A 381 0.89 -7.86 -37.28
N LEU A 382 1.88 -7.06 -36.89
CA LEU A 382 2.93 -6.57 -37.78
C LEU A 382 3.75 -7.74 -38.37
N SER A 383 4.15 -8.71 -37.56
CA SER A 383 4.83 -9.91 -37.99
C SER A 383 3.98 -10.71 -39.01
N THR A 384 2.69 -10.89 -38.76
CA THR A 384 1.78 -11.58 -39.69
C THR A 384 1.67 -10.84 -41.02
N GLN A 385 1.52 -9.51 -40.98
CA GLN A 385 1.46 -8.69 -42.19
C GLN A 385 2.79 -8.69 -42.95
N GLY A 386 3.91 -8.54 -42.24
CA GLY A 386 5.26 -8.63 -42.83
C GLY A 386 5.49 -9.99 -43.51
N LYS A 387 5.14 -11.08 -42.81
CA LYS A 387 5.24 -12.44 -43.36
C LYS A 387 4.41 -12.60 -44.66
N ALA A 388 3.19 -12.07 -44.69
CA ALA A 388 2.33 -12.10 -45.88
C ALA A 388 2.95 -11.29 -47.05
N LEU A 389 3.52 -10.11 -46.77
CA LEU A 389 4.19 -9.28 -47.79
C LEU A 389 5.43 -9.94 -48.36
N ILE A 390 6.27 -10.49 -47.52
CA ILE A 390 7.47 -11.23 -47.92
C ILE A 390 7.06 -12.46 -48.75
N LYS A 391 6.09 -13.25 -48.30
CA LYS A 391 5.58 -14.40 -49.02
C LYS A 391 5.09 -14.04 -50.45
N ARG A 392 4.44 -12.89 -50.57
CA ARG A 392 3.99 -12.36 -51.88
C ARG A 392 5.17 -11.97 -52.78
N LYS A 393 6.22 -11.37 -52.23
CA LYS A 393 7.45 -11.03 -52.97
C LYS A 393 8.23 -12.28 -53.39
N PHE A 394 8.40 -13.26 -52.52
CA PHE A 394 9.08 -14.55 -52.83
C PHE A 394 8.35 -15.27 -53.98
N LYS A 395 7.00 -15.32 -53.93
CA LYS A 395 6.20 -15.90 -55.03
C LYS A 395 6.46 -15.19 -56.38
N LYS A 396 6.58 -13.88 -56.37
CA LYS A 396 6.92 -13.12 -57.61
C LYS A 396 8.32 -13.44 -58.15
N LEU A 397 9.26 -13.71 -57.24
CA LEU A 397 10.64 -14.06 -57.58
C LEU A 397 10.85 -15.57 -57.85
N LYS A 398 9.78 -16.39 -57.81
CA LYS A 398 9.82 -17.85 -57.96
C LYS A 398 10.73 -18.52 -56.92
N LEU A 399 10.82 -17.97 -55.70
CA LEU A 399 11.60 -18.53 -54.60
C LEU A 399 10.67 -19.20 -53.56
N GLU A 400 11.11 -20.31 -52.97
CA GLU A 400 10.40 -20.95 -51.89
C GLU A 400 10.59 -20.20 -50.59
N PHE A 401 9.44 -19.96 -49.88
CA PHE A 401 9.42 -19.12 -48.67
C PHE A 401 10.15 -19.79 -47.51
N ASP A 402 9.87 -21.05 -47.20
CA ASP A 402 10.36 -21.74 -46.03
C ASP A 402 11.85 -22.02 -46.04
N GLU A 403 12.45 -22.20 -47.23
CA GLU A 403 13.89 -22.40 -47.39
C GLU A 403 14.72 -21.11 -47.31
N ASN A 404 14.16 -20.00 -47.77
CA ASN A 404 14.94 -18.79 -47.96
C ASN A 404 14.69 -17.72 -46.86
N ILE A 405 13.61 -17.82 -46.12
CA ILE A 405 13.28 -16.80 -45.13
C ILE A 405 14.30 -16.75 -43.98
N SER A 406 14.83 -17.87 -43.55
CA SER A 406 15.87 -17.96 -42.51
C SER A 406 17.19 -17.34 -42.98
N LYS A 407 17.56 -17.52 -44.26
CA LYS A 407 18.75 -16.89 -44.85
C LYS A 407 18.60 -15.36 -44.88
N VAL A 408 17.42 -14.86 -45.24
CA VAL A 408 17.12 -13.40 -45.25
C VAL A 408 17.18 -12.86 -43.82
N ALA A 409 16.59 -13.54 -42.83
CA ALA A 409 16.64 -13.10 -41.44
C ALA A 409 18.09 -13.03 -40.93
N SER A 410 18.92 -14.05 -41.23
CA SER A 410 20.35 -14.05 -40.88
C SER A 410 21.15 -12.96 -41.58
N TYR A 411 20.86 -12.65 -42.85
CA TYR A 411 21.51 -11.58 -43.59
C TYR A 411 21.28 -10.21 -42.96
N PHE A 412 20.05 -9.97 -42.43
CA PHE A 412 19.72 -8.73 -41.74
C PHE A 412 20.00 -8.75 -40.25
N HIS A 413 20.73 -9.79 -39.76
CA HIS A 413 21.08 -9.95 -38.33
C HIS A 413 19.89 -10.05 -37.36
N TYR A 414 18.72 -10.47 -37.83
CA TYR A 414 17.58 -10.76 -36.97
C TYR A 414 17.73 -12.11 -36.27
N LYS A 415 17.31 -12.16 -34.99
CA LYS A 415 17.40 -13.38 -34.17
C LYS A 415 16.36 -14.44 -34.54
N SER A 416 15.29 -14.04 -35.16
CA SER A 416 14.21 -14.94 -35.58
C SER A 416 13.46 -14.40 -36.81
N VAL A 417 12.73 -15.29 -37.49
CA VAL A 417 11.87 -14.95 -38.65
C VAL A 417 10.65 -14.09 -38.24
N ILE A 418 10.44 -13.90 -36.94
CA ILE A 418 9.31 -13.15 -36.38
C ILE A 418 9.69 -11.69 -36.12
N GLU A 419 10.99 -11.39 -35.98
CA GLU A 419 11.52 -10.03 -35.90
C GLU A 419 11.54 -9.37 -37.28
#